data_c578910b90c349f42e14fdac105aa1e8
#
_entry.id   c578910b90c349f42e14fdac105aa1e8
#
_cell.length_a   1.000
_cell.length_b   1.000
_cell.length_c   1.000
_cell.angle_alpha   90.00
_cell.angle_beta   90.00
_cell.angle_gamma   90.00
#
_symmetry.space_group_name_H-M   'P 1'
#
loop_
_entity.id
_entity.type
_entity.pdbx_description
1 polymer ?
#
loop_
_entity_poly.entity_id
_entity_poly.type
_entity_poly.pdbx_seq_one_letter_code
_entity_poly.pdbx_strand_id
1 'polypeptide(L)'
;MLAKLGAYGSLLSFLGLCLHCISSDSAAVATGIKTLTSASLQAAPIAGVDVGVDGREVVLNGRVPTEELKAQAGVVALAAAGVRTVDNRLTVGLDAKTVQPEINKILLAKKIEFETAKNVLLPQSIPVLEAVLKALRQAPDLSIRIEGHTDSDGSVENNRALSRARAEAVVAWLGERGIAKAHMTAFGFGPDKPLAPNTTVDGRAKNRRVEITVN
;
A
#
# COMPACT_ATOMS: atom_id res chain seq x y z
N MET A 1 22.23 62.77 -35.25
CA MET A 1 22.53 61.97 -34.02
C MET A 1 21.31 61.14 -33.65
N LEU A 2 20.91 60.20 -34.50
CA LEU A 2 19.71 59.35 -34.30
C LEU A 2 19.84 58.09 -35.16
N ALA A 3 20.65 57.16 -34.78
CA ALA A 3 20.67 55.81 -35.38
C ALA A 3 21.49 54.85 -34.54
N LYS A 4 21.03 54.51 -33.33
CA LYS A 4 21.60 53.38 -32.53
C LYS A 4 20.61 52.76 -31.53
N LEU A 5 19.29 52.86 -31.72
CA LEU A 5 18.32 52.21 -30.81
C LEU A 5 17.51 51.06 -31.43
N GLY A 6 17.83 50.60 -32.65
CA GLY A 6 17.07 49.55 -33.34
C GLY A 6 17.57 48.13 -33.15
N ALA A 7 18.80 47.91 -32.61
CA ALA A 7 19.43 46.59 -32.64
C ALA A 7 19.18 45.71 -31.37
N TYR A 8 18.74 46.30 -30.27
CA TYR A 8 18.55 45.52 -29.02
C TYR A 8 17.16 44.89 -28.85
N GLY A 9 16.14 45.43 -29.54
CA GLY A 9 14.77 44.91 -29.48
C GLY A 9 14.61 43.53 -30.18
N SER A 10 15.36 43.31 -31.27
CA SER A 10 15.26 42.07 -32.04
C SER A 10 15.99 40.87 -31.36
N LEU A 11 17.04 41.18 -30.60
CA LEU A 11 17.81 40.12 -29.90
C LEU A 11 17.04 39.53 -28.71
N LEU A 12 16.31 40.39 -27.96
CA LEU A 12 15.48 39.92 -26.84
C LEU A 12 14.26 39.14 -27.30
N SER A 13 13.64 39.52 -28.44
CA SER A 13 12.50 38.76 -28.99
C SER A 13 12.95 37.39 -29.54
N PHE A 14 14.14 37.33 -30.17
CA PHE A 14 14.70 36.06 -30.66
C PHE A 14 15.11 35.16 -29.51
N LEU A 15 15.67 35.68 -28.42
CA LEU A 15 16.02 34.89 -27.23
C LEU A 15 14.76 34.35 -26.52
N GLY A 16 13.70 35.16 -26.42
CA GLY A 16 12.41 34.73 -25.87
C GLY A 16 11.73 33.67 -26.72
N LEU A 17 11.79 33.77 -28.04
CA LEU A 17 11.24 32.77 -28.96
C LEU A 17 12.04 31.46 -28.92
N CYS A 18 13.38 31.51 -28.87
CA CYS A 18 14.22 30.34 -28.71
C CYS A 18 13.99 29.62 -27.37
N LEU A 19 13.88 30.37 -26.27
CA LEU A 19 13.59 29.80 -24.95
C LEU A 19 12.19 29.15 -24.91
N HIS A 20 11.21 29.76 -25.58
CA HIS A 20 9.85 29.19 -25.65
C HIS A 20 9.81 27.93 -26.54
N CYS A 21 10.49 27.90 -27.67
CA CYS A 21 10.62 26.73 -28.52
C CYS A 21 11.37 25.59 -27.80
N ILE A 22 12.49 25.88 -27.12
CA ILE A 22 13.25 24.88 -26.37
C ILE A 22 12.41 24.28 -25.23
N SER A 23 11.61 25.09 -24.54
CA SER A 23 10.74 24.61 -23.44
C SER A 23 9.57 23.77 -23.97
N SER A 24 8.94 24.17 -25.09
CA SER A 24 7.86 23.42 -25.70
C SER A 24 8.33 22.09 -26.29
N ASP A 25 9.50 22.07 -26.92
CA ASP A 25 10.11 20.84 -27.47
C ASP A 25 10.52 19.88 -26.35
N SER A 26 11.07 20.38 -25.24
CA SER A 26 11.43 19.54 -24.11
C SER A 26 10.21 18.90 -23.42
N ALA A 27 9.11 19.63 -23.28
CA ALA A 27 7.86 19.10 -22.73
C ALA A 27 7.21 18.07 -23.67
N ALA A 28 7.24 18.30 -24.98
CA ALA A 28 6.74 17.36 -25.96
C ALA A 28 7.55 16.06 -25.96
N VAL A 29 8.89 16.16 -25.88
CA VAL A 29 9.79 15.02 -25.77
C VAL A 29 9.53 14.22 -24.49
N ALA A 30 9.41 14.89 -23.33
CA ALA A 30 9.11 14.21 -22.07
C ALA A 30 7.75 13.49 -22.10
N THR A 31 6.72 14.12 -22.70
CA THR A 31 5.41 13.50 -22.89
C THR A 31 5.48 12.27 -23.79
N GLY A 32 6.23 12.34 -24.90
CA GLY A 32 6.45 11.23 -25.80
C GLY A 32 7.16 10.05 -25.10
N ILE A 33 8.23 10.33 -24.36
CA ILE A 33 8.95 9.33 -23.56
C ILE A 33 8.03 8.69 -22.53
N LYS A 34 7.22 9.48 -21.78
CA LYS A 34 6.26 8.96 -20.80
C LYS A 34 5.27 8.00 -21.45
N THR A 35 4.70 8.38 -22.58
CA THR A 35 3.71 7.55 -23.30
C THR A 35 4.33 6.23 -23.76
N LEU A 36 5.51 6.29 -24.39
CA LEU A 36 6.21 5.09 -24.89
C LEU A 36 6.62 4.16 -23.75
N THR A 37 7.19 4.71 -22.67
CA THR A 37 7.59 3.92 -21.50
C THR A 37 6.39 3.26 -20.83
N SER A 38 5.29 4.02 -20.63
CA SER A 38 4.06 3.48 -20.06
C SER A 38 3.46 2.37 -20.92
N ALA A 39 3.43 2.54 -22.25
CA ALA A 39 2.95 1.51 -23.17
C ALA A 39 3.84 0.25 -23.14
N SER A 40 5.18 0.41 -23.07
CA SER A 40 6.10 -0.71 -22.96
C SER A 40 5.94 -1.50 -21.65
N LEU A 41 5.74 -0.80 -20.53
CA LEU A 41 5.48 -1.43 -19.24
C LEU A 41 4.12 -2.14 -19.18
N GLN A 42 3.09 -1.59 -19.84
CA GLN A 42 1.78 -2.23 -19.95
C GLN A 42 1.79 -3.47 -20.86
N ALA A 43 2.64 -3.49 -21.89
CA ALA A 43 2.83 -4.65 -22.75
C ALA A 43 3.59 -5.80 -22.04
N ALA A 44 4.40 -5.47 -21.04
CA ALA A 44 4.99 -6.44 -20.12
C ALA A 44 4.01 -6.75 -18.98
N PRO A 45 4.07 -7.92 -18.31
CA PRO A 45 3.18 -8.25 -17.19
C PRO A 45 3.57 -7.49 -15.91
N ILE A 46 3.75 -6.16 -16.02
CA ILE A 46 4.23 -5.29 -14.93
C ILE A 46 3.13 -4.26 -14.63
N ALA A 47 2.37 -4.52 -13.58
CA ALA A 47 1.34 -3.62 -13.08
C ALA A 47 1.83 -2.82 -11.86
N GLY A 48 1.16 -1.71 -11.53
CA GLY A 48 1.44 -0.92 -10.32
C GLY A 48 2.62 0.04 -10.45
N VAL A 49 3.05 0.35 -11.69
CA VAL A 49 4.15 1.29 -11.98
C VAL A 49 3.59 2.62 -12.46
N ASP A 50 3.97 3.71 -11.79
CA ASP A 50 3.76 5.08 -12.24
C ASP A 50 5.05 5.63 -12.85
N VAL A 51 4.94 6.27 -14.02
CA VAL A 51 6.06 6.78 -14.81
C VAL A 51 6.12 8.29 -14.71
N GLY A 52 7.14 8.80 -14.02
CA GLY A 52 7.57 10.19 -14.07
C GLY A 52 8.64 10.39 -15.15
N VAL A 53 8.69 11.57 -15.78
CA VAL A 53 9.74 11.90 -16.74
C VAL A 53 10.22 13.33 -16.49
N ASP A 54 11.54 13.47 -16.35
CA ASP A 54 12.23 14.76 -16.29
C ASP A 54 13.26 14.82 -17.41
N GLY A 55 12.98 15.63 -18.44
CA GLY A 55 13.77 15.65 -19.66
C GLY A 55 13.81 14.28 -20.36
N ARG A 56 14.92 13.56 -20.21
CA ARG A 56 15.15 12.20 -20.76
C ARG A 56 15.43 11.17 -19.65
N GLU A 57 15.26 11.55 -18.41
CA GLU A 57 15.31 10.67 -17.27
C GLU A 57 13.92 10.17 -16.94
N VAL A 58 13.78 8.87 -16.74
CA VAL A 58 12.53 8.22 -16.32
C VAL A 58 12.64 7.85 -14.86
N VAL A 59 11.63 8.25 -14.06
CA VAL A 59 11.49 7.85 -12.65
C VAL A 59 10.34 6.86 -12.56
N LEU A 60 10.62 5.64 -12.11
CA LEU A 60 9.62 4.63 -11.85
C LEU A 60 9.23 4.65 -10.37
N ASN A 61 7.96 4.91 -10.07
CA ASN A 61 7.40 4.86 -8.73
C ASN A 61 6.29 3.81 -8.67
N GLY A 62 5.98 3.35 -7.45
CA GLY A 62 4.91 2.38 -7.25
C GLY A 62 5.40 1.11 -6.59
N ARG A 63 4.64 0.03 -6.78
CA ARG A 63 4.93 -1.25 -6.12
C ARG A 63 4.76 -2.40 -7.10
N VAL A 64 5.70 -3.35 -7.02
CA VAL A 64 5.69 -4.58 -7.81
C VAL A 64 5.83 -5.81 -6.91
N PRO A 65 5.28 -6.96 -7.29
CA PRO A 65 5.27 -8.15 -6.44
C PRO A 65 6.66 -8.70 -6.09
N THR A 66 7.63 -8.62 -7.00
CA THR A 66 8.94 -9.28 -6.83
C THR A 66 10.11 -8.40 -7.28
N GLU A 67 11.32 -8.70 -6.82
CA GLU A 67 12.56 -8.03 -7.24
C GLU A 67 12.84 -8.24 -8.73
N GLU A 68 12.48 -9.40 -9.29
CA GLU A 68 12.64 -9.69 -10.71
C GLU A 68 11.79 -8.73 -11.56
N LEU A 69 10.53 -8.48 -11.16
CA LEU A 69 9.65 -7.53 -11.83
C LEU A 69 10.14 -6.09 -11.68
N LYS A 70 10.73 -5.74 -10.53
CA LYS A 70 11.38 -4.44 -10.33
C LYS A 70 12.57 -4.26 -11.29
N ALA A 71 13.44 -5.26 -11.38
CA ALA A 71 14.56 -5.22 -12.30
C ALA A 71 14.09 -5.17 -13.76
N GLN A 72 13.10 -5.99 -14.12
CA GLN A 72 12.52 -6.01 -15.47
C GLN A 72 11.89 -4.67 -15.85
N ALA A 73 11.19 -4.01 -14.92
CA ALA A 73 10.62 -2.69 -15.15
C ALA A 73 11.71 -1.65 -15.51
N GLY A 74 12.85 -1.69 -14.81
CA GLY A 74 13.99 -0.84 -15.11
C GLY A 74 14.54 -1.08 -16.51
N VAL A 75 14.70 -2.35 -16.90
CA VAL A 75 15.18 -2.72 -18.26
C VAL A 75 14.22 -2.29 -19.34
N VAL A 76 12.92 -2.54 -19.17
CA VAL A 76 11.86 -2.15 -20.11
C VAL A 76 11.80 -0.63 -20.27
N ALA A 77 11.90 0.12 -19.17
CA ALA A 77 11.91 1.57 -19.20
C ALA A 77 13.14 2.13 -19.91
N LEU A 78 14.32 1.56 -19.65
CA LEU A 78 15.57 1.99 -20.28
C LEU A 78 15.59 1.71 -21.79
N ALA A 79 14.91 0.65 -22.25
CA ALA A 79 14.79 0.31 -23.66
C ALA A 79 13.81 1.21 -24.44
N ALA A 80 13.00 2.00 -23.76
CA ALA A 80 12.04 2.90 -24.41
C ALA A 80 12.76 4.03 -25.18
N ALA A 81 12.26 4.33 -26.38
CA ALA A 81 12.88 5.32 -27.24
C ALA A 81 12.97 6.70 -26.58
N GLY A 82 14.17 7.29 -26.57
CA GLY A 82 14.44 8.61 -26.03
C GLY A 82 14.87 8.63 -24.55
N VAL A 83 14.74 7.53 -23.82
CA VAL A 83 15.20 7.42 -22.44
C VAL A 83 16.74 7.38 -22.39
N ARG A 84 17.31 8.14 -21.46
CA ARG A 84 18.76 8.19 -21.21
C ARG A 84 19.12 7.46 -19.90
N THR A 85 18.34 7.69 -18.87
CA THR A 85 18.56 7.11 -17.55
C THR A 85 17.22 6.72 -16.91
N VAL A 86 17.25 5.74 -16.02
CA VAL A 86 16.08 5.30 -15.25
C VAL A 86 16.43 5.32 -13.77
N ASP A 87 15.68 6.09 -13.00
CA ASP A 87 15.67 6.04 -11.53
C ASP A 87 14.54 5.10 -11.09
N ASN A 88 14.89 3.90 -10.69
CA ASN A 88 13.93 2.86 -10.33
C ASN A 88 13.65 2.87 -8.82
N ARG A 89 12.65 3.64 -8.41
CA ARG A 89 12.17 3.79 -7.02
C ARG A 89 11.06 2.81 -6.66
N LEU A 90 10.84 1.77 -7.47
CA LEU A 90 9.80 0.77 -7.16
C LEU A 90 10.09 0.08 -5.83
N THR A 91 9.05 -0.09 -5.02
CA THR A 91 9.07 -0.94 -3.83
C THR A 91 8.60 -2.35 -4.18
N VAL A 92 9.11 -3.35 -3.45
CA VAL A 92 8.73 -4.75 -3.68
C VAL A 92 7.76 -5.23 -2.62
N GLY A 93 6.74 -5.96 -3.05
CA GLY A 93 5.67 -6.51 -2.22
C GLY A 93 4.30 -6.30 -2.84
N LEU A 94 3.30 -6.97 -2.29
CA LEU A 94 1.91 -6.78 -2.70
C LEU A 94 1.33 -5.50 -2.08
N ASP A 95 0.35 -4.92 -2.74
CA ASP A 95 -0.41 -3.79 -2.20
C ASP A 95 -1.54 -4.25 -1.27
N ALA A 96 -2.11 -3.29 -0.53
CA ALA A 96 -3.22 -3.57 0.38
C ALA A 96 -4.46 -4.11 -0.34
N LYS A 97 -4.72 -3.67 -1.58
CA LYS A 97 -5.87 -4.14 -2.37
C LYS A 97 -5.79 -5.61 -2.74
N THR A 98 -4.56 -6.13 -2.86
CA THR A 98 -4.30 -7.55 -3.16
C THR A 98 -4.29 -8.40 -1.89
N VAL A 99 -3.70 -7.91 -0.79
CA VAL A 99 -3.55 -8.68 0.46
C VAL A 99 -4.82 -8.70 1.29
N GLN A 100 -5.59 -7.60 1.36
CA GLN A 100 -6.78 -7.50 2.20
C GLN A 100 -7.86 -8.54 1.88
N PRO A 101 -8.23 -8.82 0.61
CA PRO A 101 -9.20 -9.86 0.29
C PRO A 101 -8.76 -11.26 0.74
N GLU A 102 -7.46 -11.57 0.68
CA GLU A 102 -6.93 -12.84 1.15
C GLU A 102 -7.07 -12.98 2.67
N ILE A 103 -6.69 -11.95 3.42
CA ILE A 103 -6.88 -11.91 4.89
C ILE A 103 -8.35 -12.07 5.25
N ASN A 104 -9.25 -11.35 4.59
CA ASN A 104 -10.68 -11.45 4.83
C ASN A 104 -11.20 -12.87 4.58
N LYS A 105 -10.76 -13.53 3.49
CA LYS A 105 -11.12 -14.91 3.17
C LYS A 105 -10.65 -15.88 4.26
N ILE A 106 -9.43 -15.71 4.79
CA ILE A 106 -8.88 -16.53 5.88
C ILE A 106 -9.74 -16.38 7.14
N LEU A 107 -10.04 -15.13 7.56
CA LEU A 107 -10.79 -14.83 8.78
C LEU A 107 -12.28 -15.20 8.68
N LEU A 108 -12.86 -15.19 7.47
CA LEU A 108 -14.21 -15.68 7.22
C LEU A 108 -14.30 -17.21 7.31
N ALA A 109 -13.28 -17.91 6.83
CA ALA A 109 -13.24 -19.38 6.88
C ALA A 109 -13.06 -19.91 8.30
N LYS A 110 -12.24 -19.21 9.11
CA LYS A 110 -11.97 -19.61 10.49
C LYS A 110 -11.58 -18.41 11.35
N LYS A 111 -12.18 -18.28 12.51
CA LYS A 111 -11.95 -17.19 13.44
C LYS A 111 -10.68 -17.36 14.26
N ILE A 112 -10.12 -16.24 14.72
CA ILE A 112 -9.14 -16.21 15.80
C ILE A 112 -9.92 -16.32 17.12
N GLU A 113 -9.69 -17.37 17.87
CA GLU A 113 -10.39 -17.67 19.12
C GLU A 113 -9.45 -17.55 20.32
N PHE A 114 -10.05 -17.17 21.45
CA PHE A 114 -9.36 -16.97 22.73
C PHE A 114 -10.04 -17.81 23.82
N GLU A 115 -9.32 -18.03 24.89
CA GLU A 115 -9.93 -18.57 26.11
C GLU A 115 -11.05 -17.63 26.60
N THR A 116 -12.04 -18.23 27.28
CA THR A 116 -13.20 -17.49 27.80
C THR A 116 -12.76 -16.36 28.73
N ALA A 117 -13.23 -15.13 28.47
CA ALA A 117 -12.91 -13.93 29.22
C ALA A 117 -11.40 -13.60 29.34
N LYS A 118 -10.53 -14.19 28.48
CA LYS A 118 -9.09 -13.93 28.45
C LYS A 118 -8.62 -13.48 27.07
N ASN A 119 -7.36 -13.05 27.02
CA ASN A 119 -6.63 -12.72 25.79
C ASN A 119 -5.64 -13.82 25.37
N VAL A 120 -5.78 -15.02 25.92
CA VAL A 120 -4.95 -16.18 25.59
C VAL A 120 -5.47 -16.83 24.32
N LEU A 121 -4.65 -16.92 23.29
CA LEU A 121 -4.99 -17.55 22.01
C LEU A 121 -5.18 -19.07 22.18
N LEU A 122 -6.28 -19.58 21.64
CA LEU A 122 -6.51 -21.03 21.62
C LEU A 122 -5.64 -21.71 20.54
N PRO A 123 -5.21 -22.97 20.75
CA PRO A 123 -4.37 -23.68 19.78
C PRO A 123 -4.96 -23.74 18.36
N GLN A 124 -6.28 -23.85 18.22
CA GLN A 124 -6.96 -23.86 16.92
C GLN A 124 -6.86 -22.53 16.15
N SER A 125 -6.48 -21.43 16.79
CA SER A 125 -6.24 -20.13 16.15
C SER A 125 -4.88 -20.04 15.49
N ILE A 126 -3.91 -20.87 15.88
CA ILE A 126 -2.55 -20.80 15.36
C ILE A 126 -2.50 -21.01 13.84
N PRO A 127 -3.16 -22.02 13.24
CA PRO A 127 -3.15 -22.17 11.78
C PRO A 127 -3.77 -20.98 11.04
N VAL A 128 -4.75 -20.29 11.64
CA VAL A 128 -5.37 -19.07 11.07
C VAL A 128 -4.36 -17.94 11.08
N LEU A 129 -3.68 -17.73 12.20
CA LEU A 129 -2.65 -16.71 12.36
C LEU A 129 -1.43 -16.96 11.46
N GLU A 130 -1.05 -18.23 11.24
CA GLU A 130 0.00 -18.59 10.28
C GLU A 130 -0.37 -18.26 8.84
N ALA A 131 -1.63 -18.51 8.45
CA ALA A 131 -2.13 -18.11 7.13
C ALA A 131 -2.13 -16.59 6.96
N VAL A 132 -2.58 -15.85 7.96
CA VAL A 132 -2.52 -14.37 7.98
C VAL A 132 -1.07 -13.89 7.91
N LEU A 133 -0.17 -14.46 8.70
CA LEU A 133 1.26 -14.14 8.68
C LEU A 133 1.87 -14.33 7.29
N LYS A 134 1.52 -15.43 6.62
CA LYS A 134 1.98 -15.70 5.24
C LYS A 134 1.51 -14.62 4.26
N ALA A 135 0.26 -14.18 4.37
CA ALA A 135 -0.27 -13.09 3.54
C ALA A 135 0.44 -11.76 3.84
N LEU A 136 0.63 -11.41 5.11
CA LEU A 136 1.29 -10.17 5.54
C LEU A 136 2.77 -10.10 5.12
N ARG A 137 3.48 -11.22 5.10
CA ARG A 137 4.88 -11.29 4.64
C ARG A 137 5.06 -10.93 3.16
N GLN A 138 4.00 -11.02 2.36
CA GLN A 138 4.03 -10.59 0.96
C GLN A 138 3.95 -9.06 0.80
N ALA A 139 3.69 -8.34 1.90
CA ALA A 139 3.51 -6.89 1.90
C ALA A 139 4.14 -6.27 3.17
N PRO A 140 5.47 -6.32 3.31
CA PRO A 140 6.17 -6.03 4.58
C PRO A 140 6.04 -4.58 5.05
N ASP A 141 5.79 -3.64 4.13
CA ASP A 141 5.73 -2.20 4.43
C ASP A 141 4.31 -1.68 4.71
N LEU A 142 3.29 -2.54 4.62
CA LEU A 142 1.92 -2.11 4.87
C LEU A 142 1.67 -1.84 6.36
N SER A 143 0.87 -0.83 6.62
CA SER A 143 0.34 -0.59 7.97
C SER A 143 -0.78 -1.57 8.27
N ILE A 144 -0.72 -2.24 9.42
CA ILE A 144 -1.64 -3.28 9.84
C ILE A 144 -2.44 -2.79 11.04
N ARG A 145 -3.74 -2.79 10.91
CA ARG A 145 -4.67 -2.44 11.98
C ARG A 145 -5.40 -3.69 12.45
N ILE A 146 -5.31 -3.98 13.73
CA ILE A 146 -5.92 -5.14 14.37
C ILE A 146 -6.99 -4.66 15.34
N GLU A 147 -8.25 -5.02 15.09
CA GLU A 147 -9.42 -4.57 15.83
C GLU A 147 -10.06 -5.73 16.57
N GLY A 148 -10.14 -5.62 17.90
CA GLY A 148 -10.86 -6.57 18.74
C GLY A 148 -12.29 -6.11 19.03
N HIS A 149 -13.23 -7.06 19.01
CA HIS A 149 -14.65 -6.84 19.29
C HIS A 149 -15.19 -7.88 20.26
N THR A 150 -16.21 -7.50 21.03
CA THR A 150 -16.97 -8.38 21.93
C THR A 150 -18.45 -8.36 21.56
N ASP A 151 -19.19 -9.25 22.17
CA ASP A 151 -20.64 -9.06 22.34
C ASP A 151 -20.94 -8.02 23.43
N SER A 152 -22.23 -7.84 23.73
CA SER A 152 -22.69 -6.86 24.74
C SER A 152 -22.79 -7.42 26.16
N ASP A 153 -22.34 -8.66 26.41
CA ASP A 153 -22.40 -9.25 27.75
C ASP A 153 -21.31 -8.64 28.66
N GLY A 154 -21.71 -8.09 29.81
CA GLY A 154 -20.81 -7.43 30.76
C GLY A 154 -20.74 -5.90 30.61
N SER A 155 -19.78 -5.27 31.30
CA SER A 155 -19.61 -3.81 31.20
C SER A 155 -18.87 -3.41 29.94
N VAL A 156 -19.21 -2.25 29.40
CA VAL A 156 -18.59 -1.69 28.19
C VAL A 156 -17.09 -1.47 28.39
N GLU A 157 -16.68 -0.99 29.56
CA GLU A 157 -15.28 -0.74 29.91
C GLU A 157 -14.46 -2.03 29.91
N ASN A 158 -14.98 -3.08 30.56
CA ASN A 158 -14.31 -4.39 30.59
C ASN A 158 -14.22 -4.98 29.18
N ASN A 159 -15.27 -4.85 28.38
CA ASN A 159 -15.29 -5.34 27.01
C ASN A 159 -14.32 -4.58 26.09
N ARG A 160 -14.19 -3.27 26.27
CA ARG A 160 -13.17 -2.49 25.54
C ARG A 160 -11.76 -2.91 25.95
N ALA A 161 -11.49 -3.07 27.25
CA ALA A 161 -10.19 -3.53 27.74
C ALA A 161 -9.87 -4.95 27.24
N LEU A 162 -10.82 -5.90 27.33
CA LEU A 162 -10.65 -7.27 26.85
C LEU A 162 -10.41 -7.34 25.35
N SER A 163 -11.19 -6.59 24.56
CA SER A 163 -11.05 -6.57 23.10
C SER A 163 -9.71 -5.99 22.68
N ARG A 164 -9.23 -4.94 23.37
CA ARG A 164 -7.90 -4.38 23.15
C ARG A 164 -6.80 -5.38 23.51
N ALA A 165 -6.86 -6.02 24.66
CA ALA A 165 -5.89 -7.03 25.07
C ALA A 165 -5.81 -8.21 24.10
N ARG A 166 -6.94 -8.60 23.48
CA ARG A 166 -6.97 -9.61 22.42
C ARG A 166 -6.30 -9.17 21.14
N ALA A 167 -6.55 -7.93 20.70
CA ALA A 167 -5.86 -7.35 19.55
C ALA A 167 -4.34 -7.24 19.80
N GLU A 168 -3.93 -6.82 21.01
CA GLU A 168 -2.53 -6.76 21.43
C GLU A 168 -1.86 -8.16 21.47
N ALA A 169 -2.58 -9.21 21.86
CA ALA A 169 -2.07 -10.59 21.82
C ALA A 169 -1.79 -11.04 20.37
N VAL A 170 -2.62 -10.66 19.41
CA VAL A 170 -2.37 -10.92 17.98
C VAL A 170 -1.16 -10.12 17.49
N VAL A 171 -1.03 -8.83 17.86
CA VAL A 171 0.17 -8.01 17.56
C VAL A 171 1.42 -8.67 18.11
N ALA A 172 1.39 -9.13 19.37
CA ALA A 172 2.53 -9.79 19.99
C ALA A 172 2.92 -11.06 19.23
N TRP A 173 1.93 -11.92 18.90
CA TRP A 173 2.14 -13.16 18.17
C TRP A 173 2.75 -12.96 16.78
N LEU A 174 2.27 -11.97 16.02
CA LEU A 174 2.80 -11.60 14.70
C LEU A 174 4.19 -10.97 14.83
N GLY A 175 4.40 -10.13 15.85
CA GLY A 175 5.69 -9.47 16.12
C GLY A 175 6.82 -10.46 16.45
N GLU A 176 6.53 -11.49 17.25
CA GLU A 176 7.48 -12.59 17.54
C GLU A 176 7.88 -13.36 16.28
N ARG A 177 7.07 -13.29 15.21
CA ARG A 177 7.30 -14.00 13.95
C ARG A 177 7.78 -13.08 12.81
N GLY A 178 8.25 -11.89 13.17
CA GLY A 178 9.00 -11.00 12.28
C GLY A 178 8.20 -9.91 11.58
N ILE A 179 6.91 -9.72 11.89
CA ILE A 179 6.21 -8.51 11.45
C ILE A 179 6.63 -7.34 12.34
N ALA A 180 7.10 -6.25 11.75
CA ALA A 180 7.58 -5.09 12.49
C ALA A 180 6.46 -4.46 13.33
N LYS A 181 6.66 -4.35 14.65
CA LYS A 181 5.66 -3.78 15.57
C LYS A 181 5.28 -2.34 15.20
N ALA A 182 6.21 -1.58 14.62
CA ALA A 182 5.96 -0.22 14.14
C ALA A 182 4.88 -0.13 13.05
N HIS A 183 4.65 -1.22 12.32
CA HIS A 183 3.61 -1.30 11.29
C HIS A 183 2.26 -1.78 11.84
N MET A 184 2.18 -2.19 13.11
CA MET A 184 0.97 -2.76 13.69
C MET A 184 0.35 -1.85 14.74
N THR A 185 -0.97 -1.69 14.70
CA THR A 185 -1.74 -0.95 15.70
C THR A 185 -2.92 -1.78 16.17
N ALA A 186 -3.08 -1.91 17.51
CA ALA A 186 -4.17 -2.63 18.15
C ALA A 186 -5.27 -1.68 18.63
N PHE A 187 -6.52 -2.02 18.34
CA PHE A 187 -7.71 -1.31 18.83
C PHE A 187 -8.68 -2.26 19.50
N GLY A 188 -9.32 -1.79 20.59
CA GLY A 188 -10.41 -2.51 21.26
C GLY A 188 -11.67 -1.70 21.17
N PHE A 189 -12.65 -2.19 20.44
CA PHE A 189 -13.95 -1.54 20.29
C PHE A 189 -15.01 -2.09 21.27
N GLY A 190 -14.71 -3.19 21.98
CA GLY A 190 -15.73 -3.82 22.81
C GLY A 190 -17.00 -4.11 22.00
N PRO A 191 -18.19 -3.74 22.52
CA PRO A 191 -19.46 -3.97 21.84
C PRO A 191 -19.86 -2.87 20.84
N ASP A 192 -19.05 -1.82 20.64
CA ASP A 192 -19.46 -0.60 19.93
C ASP A 192 -19.68 -0.80 18.40
N LYS A 193 -19.11 -1.85 17.83
CA LYS A 193 -19.23 -2.15 16.40
C LYS A 193 -19.79 -3.56 16.17
N PRO A 194 -21.07 -3.81 16.44
CA PRO A 194 -21.66 -5.13 16.24
C PRO A 194 -21.83 -5.44 14.74
N LEU A 195 -21.54 -6.68 14.34
CA LEU A 195 -21.86 -7.20 13.00
C LEU A 195 -23.27 -7.81 12.94
N ALA A 196 -23.81 -8.23 14.08
CA ALA A 196 -25.09 -8.89 14.19
C ALA A 196 -25.80 -8.51 15.51
N PRO A 197 -27.12 -8.69 15.61
CA PRO A 197 -27.86 -8.40 16.85
C PRO A 197 -27.31 -9.20 18.05
N ASN A 198 -27.04 -8.53 19.17
CA ASN A 198 -26.59 -9.16 20.40
C ASN A 198 -27.70 -9.98 21.12
N THR A 199 -28.95 -9.86 20.67
CA THR A 199 -30.10 -10.57 21.25
C THR A 199 -30.08 -12.08 20.98
N THR A 200 -29.35 -12.53 19.94
CA THR A 200 -29.24 -13.94 19.57
C THR A 200 -27.88 -14.53 19.95
N VAL A 201 -27.82 -15.81 20.24
CA VAL A 201 -26.55 -16.52 20.51
C VAL A 201 -25.61 -16.44 19.32
N ASP A 202 -26.14 -16.65 18.11
CA ASP A 202 -25.36 -16.60 16.87
C ASP A 202 -24.84 -15.19 16.57
N GLY A 203 -25.66 -14.16 16.85
CA GLY A 203 -25.27 -12.77 16.71
C GLY A 203 -24.12 -12.41 17.63
N ARG A 204 -24.21 -12.76 18.92
CA ARG A 204 -23.11 -12.58 19.88
C ARG A 204 -21.86 -13.33 19.44
N ALA A 205 -21.99 -14.56 18.94
CA ALA A 205 -20.86 -15.33 18.44
C ALA A 205 -20.19 -14.66 17.22
N LYS A 206 -20.94 -13.98 16.34
CA LYS A 206 -20.39 -13.17 15.24
C LYS A 206 -19.69 -11.91 15.73
N ASN A 207 -20.21 -11.29 16.80
CA ASN A 207 -19.64 -10.07 17.36
C ASN A 207 -18.31 -10.32 18.07
N ARG A 208 -18.11 -11.49 18.72
CA ARG A 208 -16.82 -11.90 19.29
C ARG A 208 -15.84 -12.27 18.19
N ARG A 209 -15.04 -11.29 17.73
CA ARG A 209 -14.10 -11.45 16.62
C ARG A 209 -12.88 -10.53 16.73
N VAL A 210 -11.88 -10.84 15.92
CA VAL A 210 -10.77 -9.93 15.59
C VAL A 210 -10.82 -9.67 14.08
N GLU A 211 -10.71 -8.42 13.70
CA GLU A 211 -10.56 -7.97 12.32
C GLU A 211 -9.12 -7.50 12.09
N ILE A 212 -8.60 -7.72 10.88
CA ILE A 212 -7.27 -7.29 10.47
C ILE A 212 -7.41 -6.54 9.15
N THR A 213 -7.02 -5.27 9.17
CA THR A 213 -7.06 -4.39 8.01
C THR A 213 -5.63 -3.96 7.66
N VAL A 214 -5.29 -3.95 6.36
CA VAL A 214 -4.02 -3.48 5.83
C VAL A 214 -4.23 -2.24 4.97
N ASN A 215 -3.31 -1.25 5.10
CA ASN A 215 -3.35 0.03 4.40
C ASN A 215 -2.01 0.35 3.75
#